data_bea9e92bdcbb31105619422ec5fb0f65
#
_entry.id   bea9e92bdcbb31105619422ec5fb0f65
#
_cell.length_a   1.000
_cell.length_b   1.000
_cell.length_c   1.000
_cell.angle_alpha   90.00
_cell.angle_beta   90.00
_cell.angle_gamma   90.00
#
_symmetry.space_group_name_H-M   'P 1'
#
loop_
_entity.id
_entity.type
_entity.pdbx_description
1 polymer ?
#
loop_
_entity_poly.entity_id
_entity_poly.type
_entity_poly.pdbx_seq_one_letter_code
_entity_poly.pdbx_strand_id
1 'polypeptide(L)'
;FNTDECEIYTDVDGVYSTDPRYFPKAKKINKVSFEEMLEMSSLGAKVMQSSAVQTAMMYHLPLHVRSTFSNTEGTKIFGYENIDYSKTITGVTYSKDEAKITLLGVQDKPGVAADIFEPLGKNSINVDMVIQNISPDGKSTDLTFTIKRSDLTKTIKTLRLNKKNVKFKSLSSDKKVSKVSIV
;
A
#
# COMPACT_ATOMS: atom_id res chain seq x y z
N PHE A 1 11.10 -17.15 -23.34
CA PHE A 1 10.83 -16.36 -24.53
C PHE A 1 11.86 -15.23 -24.61
N ASN A 2 12.51 -15.06 -25.77
CA ASN A 2 13.31 -13.86 -26.05
C ASN A 2 12.33 -12.83 -26.60
N THR A 3 11.92 -11.87 -25.78
CA THR A 3 10.96 -10.82 -26.16
C THR A 3 11.46 -9.47 -25.69
N ASP A 4 11.21 -8.43 -26.50
CA ASP A 4 11.69 -7.07 -26.23
C ASP A 4 10.71 -6.28 -25.35
N GLU A 5 9.42 -6.63 -25.37
CA GLU A 5 8.36 -5.93 -24.64
C GLU A 5 7.19 -6.90 -24.37
N CYS A 6 6.48 -6.70 -23.26
CA CYS A 6 5.25 -7.42 -22.95
C CYS A 6 4.06 -6.44 -22.98
N GLU A 7 3.16 -6.60 -23.92
CA GLU A 7 1.92 -5.81 -24.00
C GLU A 7 0.82 -6.43 -23.13
N ILE A 8 0.18 -5.62 -22.32
CA ILE A 8 -0.94 -6.01 -21.46
C ILE A 8 -2.18 -5.23 -21.87
N TYR A 9 -3.10 -5.95 -22.49
CA TYR A 9 -4.38 -5.39 -22.92
C TYR A 9 -5.42 -5.51 -21.81
N THR A 10 -6.04 -4.38 -21.45
CA THR A 10 -6.99 -4.25 -20.35
C THR A 10 -8.20 -3.39 -20.76
N ASP A 11 -9.14 -3.21 -19.86
CA ASP A 11 -10.35 -2.38 -20.04
C ASP A 11 -10.09 -0.87 -19.89
N VAL A 12 -8.87 -0.48 -19.49
CA VAL A 12 -8.43 0.91 -19.40
C VAL A 12 -7.37 1.22 -20.45
N ASP A 13 -7.21 2.48 -20.80
CA ASP A 13 -6.29 2.92 -21.85
C ASP A 13 -4.89 3.32 -21.33
N GLY A 14 -4.54 2.88 -20.11
CA GLY A 14 -3.25 3.10 -19.48
C GLY A 14 -3.37 3.36 -17.99
N VAL A 15 -2.24 3.76 -17.37
CA VAL A 15 -2.15 4.14 -15.97
C VAL A 15 -2.37 5.64 -15.84
N TYR A 16 -3.13 6.04 -14.83
CA TYR A 16 -3.45 7.43 -14.54
C TYR A 16 -2.81 7.90 -13.24
N SER A 17 -2.58 9.21 -13.12
CA SER A 17 -2.05 9.84 -11.90
C SER A 17 -2.91 9.59 -10.65
N THR A 18 -4.19 9.29 -10.84
CA THR A 18 -5.13 8.75 -9.86
C THR A 18 -6.31 8.14 -10.60
N ASP A 19 -7.23 7.50 -9.89
CA ASP A 19 -8.40 6.86 -10.50
C ASP A 19 -9.36 7.92 -11.13
N PRO A 20 -9.54 7.96 -12.46
CA PRO A 20 -10.37 8.96 -13.13
C PRO A 20 -11.86 8.86 -12.77
N ARG A 21 -12.33 7.74 -12.24
CA ARG A 21 -13.71 7.56 -11.78
C ARG A 21 -14.02 8.43 -10.55
N TYR A 22 -13.00 8.73 -9.73
CA TYR A 22 -13.12 9.58 -8.56
C TYR A 22 -12.59 10.99 -8.79
N PHE A 23 -11.63 11.14 -9.69
CA PHE A 23 -11.06 12.43 -10.04
C PHE A 23 -10.97 12.58 -11.57
N PRO A 24 -12.02 13.12 -12.22
CA PRO A 24 -12.10 13.23 -13.68
C PRO A 24 -10.97 14.03 -14.34
N LYS A 25 -10.23 14.83 -13.57
CA LYS A 25 -9.04 15.58 -14.04
C LYS A 25 -7.74 14.77 -13.93
N ALA A 26 -7.80 13.49 -13.56
CA ALA A 26 -6.64 12.61 -13.55
C ALA A 26 -5.97 12.59 -14.93
N LYS A 27 -4.65 12.69 -14.95
CA LYS A 27 -3.86 12.67 -16.19
C LYS A 27 -3.32 11.28 -16.45
N LYS A 28 -3.40 10.83 -17.69
CA LYS A 28 -2.76 9.60 -18.11
C LYS A 28 -1.24 9.77 -18.04
N ILE A 29 -0.57 8.76 -17.53
CA ILE A 29 0.88 8.68 -17.42
C ILE A 29 1.38 7.94 -18.67
N ASN A 30 2.17 8.58 -19.51
CA ASN A 30 2.67 7.94 -20.71
C ASN A 30 3.82 6.97 -20.40
N LYS A 31 4.65 7.31 -19.39
CA LYS A 31 5.84 6.56 -19.00
C LYS A 31 5.94 6.57 -17.47
N VAL A 32 6.25 5.42 -16.89
CA VAL A 32 6.40 5.25 -15.42
C VAL A 32 7.50 4.21 -15.17
N SER A 33 8.25 4.33 -14.08
CA SER A 33 9.27 3.35 -13.71
C SER A 33 8.63 2.07 -13.14
N PHE A 34 9.39 0.97 -13.14
CA PHE A 34 8.95 -0.25 -12.47
C PHE A 34 8.69 0.00 -10.99
N GLU A 35 9.56 0.78 -10.32
CA GLU A 35 9.48 1.09 -8.91
C GLU A 35 8.22 1.89 -8.58
N GLU A 36 7.96 2.98 -9.31
CA GLU A 36 6.76 3.79 -9.14
C GLU A 36 5.49 2.97 -9.41
N MET A 37 5.48 2.15 -10.48
CA MET A 37 4.34 1.31 -10.80
C MET A 37 4.13 0.22 -9.75
N LEU A 38 5.20 -0.37 -9.23
CA LEU A 38 5.15 -1.35 -8.14
C LEU A 38 4.56 -0.70 -6.88
N GLU A 39 5.03 0.49 -6.52
CA GLU A 39 4.51 1.23 -5.39
C GLU A 39 3.03 1.60 -5.59
N MET A 40 2.67 2.19 -6.73
CA MET A 40 1.27 2.50 -7.06
C MET A 40 0.37 1.27 -6.96
N SER A 41 0.79 0.13 -7.51
CA SER A 41 -0.01 -1.10 -7.50
C SER A 41 -0.13 -1.71 -6.09
N SER A 42 0.91 -1.62 -5.26
CA SER A 42 0.89 -2.10 -3.88
C SER A 42 0.02 -1.22 -2.97
N LEU A 43 -0.08 0.07 -3.27
CA LEU A 43 -0.82 1.08 -2.51
C LEU A 43 -2.28 1.24 -2.96
N GLY A 44 -2.74 0.49 -3.98
CA GLY A 44 -4.15 0.43 -4.35
C GLY A 44 -4.51 0.76 -5.79
N ALA A 45 -3.56 1.09 -6.65
CA ALA A 45 -3.81 1.19 -8.09
C ALA A 45 -4.06 -0.21 -8.67
N LYS A 46 -5.26 -0.44 -9.22
CA LYS A 46 -5.71 -1.77 -9.62
C LYS A 46 -5.44 -2.13 -11.07
N VAL A 47 -4.77 -1.28 -11.83
CA VAL A 47 -4.50 -1.49 -13.25
C VAL A 47 -3.52 -2.64 -13.46
N MET A 48 -2.51 -2.76 -12.58
CA MET A 48 -1.48 -3.79 -12.64
C MET A 48 -1.43 -4.60 -11.36
N GLN A 49 -1.12 -5.88 -11.51
CA GLN A 49 -0.77 -6.74 -10.38
C GLN A 49 0.68 -6.46 -9.96
N SER A 50 0.92 -6.20 -8.68
CA SER A 50 2.28 -5.93 -8.15
C SER A 50 3.27 -7.05 -8.48
N SER A 51 2.84 -8.32 -8.42
CA SER A 51 3.68 -9.46 -8.77
C SER A 51 4.10 -9.49 -10.25
N ALA A 52 3.23 -9.04 -11.15
CA ALA A 52 3.56 -8.95 -12.58
C ALA A 52 4.59 -7.86 -12.83
N VAL A 53 4.44 -6.69 -12.20
CA VAL A 53 5.41 -5.59 -12.27
C VAL A 53 6.75 -6.01 -11.68
N GLN A 54 6.74 -6.67 -10.52
CA GLN A 54 7.97 -7.18 -9.87
C GLN A 54 8.70 -8.19 -10.75
N THR A 55 7.97 -9.11 -11.38
CA THR A 55 8.58 -10.09 -12.29
C THR A 55 9.21 -9.42 -13.50
N ALA A 56 8.49 -8.49 -14.14
CA ALA A 56 9.01 -7.74 -15.28
C ALA A 56 10.26 -6.93 -14.92
N MET A 57 10.25 -6.29 -13.75
CA MET A 57 11.41 -5.57 -13.21
C MET A 57 12.63 -6.48 -13.02
N MET A 58 12.44 -7.67 -12.44
CA MET A 58 13.54 -8.65 -12.23
C MET A 58 14.18 -9.11 -13.54
N TYR A 59 13.41 -9.21 -14.62
CA TYR A 59 13.89 -9.62 -15.94
C TYR A 59 14.19 -8.45 -16.87
N HIS A 60 14.12 -7.22 -16.39
CA HIS A 60 14.30 -5.99 -17.19
C HIS A 60 13.42 -5.97 -18.45
N LEU A 61 12.23 -6.57 -18.38
CA LEU A 61 11.31 -6.69 -19.49
C LEU A 61 10.32 -5.50 -19.48
N PRO A 62 10.39 -4.57 -20.43
CA PRO A 62 9.43 -3.46 -20.51
C PRO A 62 7.99 -3.97 -20.62
N LEU A 63 7.08 -3.29 -19.92
CA LEU A 63 5.65 -3.55 -20.03
C LEU A 63 4.96 -2.39 -20.73
N HIS A 64 3.95 -2.70 -21.52
CA HIS A 64 3.12 -1.71 -22.19
C HIS A 64 1.65 -1.99 -21.90
N VAL A 65 1.03 -1.15 -21.09
CA VAL A 65 -0.40 -1.25 -20.75
C VAL A 65 -1.22 -0.52 -21.78
N ARG A 66 -2.11 -1.25 -22.45
CA ARG A 66 -2.94 -0.73 -23.56
C ARG A 66 -4.40 -1.10 -23.38
N SER A 67 -5.27 -0.35 -24.05
CA SER A 67 -6.69 -0.68 -24.10
C SER A 67 -6.98 -1.80 -25.09
N THR A 68 -7.83 -2.76 -24.69
CA THR A 68 -8.40 -3.75 -25.63
C THR A 68 -9.37 -3.09 -26.64
N PHE A 69 -9.92 -1.93 -26.30
CA PHE A 69 -11.04 -1.32 -27.04
C PHE A 69 -10.65 -0.10 -27.87
N SER A 70 -9.39 0.38 -27.78
CA SER A 70 -8.93 1.55 -28.50
C SER A 70 -7.46 1.43 -28.91
N ASN A 71 -7.06 2.17 -29.94
CA ASN A 71 -5.68 2.22 -30.42
C ASN A 71 -4.86 3.34 -29.77
N THR A 72 -5.23 3.80 -28.58
CA THR A 72 -4.47 4.80 -27.85
C THR A 72 -3.11 4.26 -27.41
N GLU A 73 -2.11 5.13 -27.27
CA GLU A 73 -0.72 4.77 -26.95
C GLU A 73 -0.63 4.28 -25.52
N GLY A 74 -1.37 4.03 -24.70
CA GLY A 74 -1.27 3.41 -23.38
C GLY A 74 -0.18 4.02 -22.49
N THR A 75 0.33 3.19 -21.56
CA THR A 75 1.40 3.53 -20.62
C THR A 75 2.54 2.54 -20.74
N LYS A 76 3.76 3.03 -20.90
CA LYS A 76 4.99 2.22 -20.90
C LYS A 76 5.61 2.20 -19.50
N ILE A 77 6.02 0.99 -19.05
CA ILE A 77 6.64 0.74 -17.75
C ILE A 77 8.02 0.14 -17.99
N PHE A 78 9.07 0.77 -17.51
CA PHE A 78 10.45 0.35 -17.74
C PHE A 78 11.39 0.87 -16.62
N GLY A 79 12.70 0.57 -16.73
CA GLY A 79 13.69 1.00 -15.72
C GLY A 79 13.92 2.50 -15.68
N TYR A 80 14.46 2.98 -14.58
CA TYR A 80 14.72 4.37 -14.23
C TYR A 80 15.49 5.18 -15.29
N GLU A 81 16.33 4.54 -16.07
CA GLU A 81 17.29 5.20 -16.98
C GLU A 81 16.64 6.08 -18.07
N ASN A 82 15.32 5.97 -18.25
CA ASN A 82 14.60 6.62 -19.34
C ASN A 82 13.44 7.53 -18.86
N ILE A 83 13.44 7.95 -17.59
CA ILE A 83 12.36 8.75 -17.01
C ILE A 83 12.82 10.18 -16.73
N ASP A 84 11.96 11.13 -17.06
CA ASP A 84 12.14 12.55 -16.73
C ASP A 84 11.68 12.81 -15.29
N TYR A 85 12.66 12.97 -14.40
CA TYR A 85 12.45 13.26 -12.96
C TYR A 85 12.07 14.72 -12.65
N SER A 86 11.67 15.51 -13.63
CA SER A 86 11.20 16.86 -13.36
C SER A 86 9.90 16.92 -12.53
N LYS A 87 9.21 15.78 -12.38
CA LYS A 87 7.97 15.66 -11.59
C LYS A 87 8.26 15.08 -10.21
N THR A 88 7.92 15.82 -9.19
CA THR A 88 8.05 15.41 -7.78
C THR A 88 6.99 14.38 -7.37
N ILE A 89 5.87 14.29 -8.07
CA ILE A 89 4.75 13.40 -7.78
C ILE A 89 4.27 12.78 -9.09
N THR A 90 4.31 11.47 -9.16
CA THR A 90 3.85 10.68 -10.31
C THR A 90 2.39 10.31 -10.19
N GLY A 91 1.95 9.95 -8.98
CA GLY A 91 0.57 9.55 -8.77
C GLY A 91 0.09 9.64 -7.33
N VAL A 92 -1.23 9.53 -7.20
CA VAL A 92 -1.92 9.44 -5.91
C VAL A 92 -2.82 8.21 -5.95
N THR A 93 -2.59 7.29 -5.02
CA THR A 93 -3.38 6.06 -4.89
C THR A 93 -4.22 6.10 -3.62
N TYR A 94 -5.26 5.29 -3.55
CA TYR A 94 -6.07 5.18 -2.35
C TYR A 94 -6.53 3.74 -2.11
N SER A 95 -6.69 3.39 -0.83
CA SER A 95 -7.33 2.17 -0.38
C SER A 95 -8.51 2.50 0.55
N LYS A 96 -9.67 1.88 0.30
CA LYS A 96 -10.87 2.00 1.14
C LYS A 96 -11.08 0.80 2.05
N ASP A 97 -10.32 -0.27 1.86
CA ASP A 97 -10.42 -1.51 2.66
C ASP A 97 -9.47 -1.48 3.85
N GLU A 98 -9.52 -0.38 4.60
CA GLU A 98 -8.66 -0.15 5.75
C GLU A 98 -9.46 -0.08 7.04
N ALA A 99 -8.85 -0.54 8.13
CA ALA A 99 -9.28 -0.28 9.48
C ALA A 99 -8.07 0.16 10.32
N LYS A 100 -8.27 1.18 11.14
CA LYS A 100 -7.26 1.71 12.06
C LYS A 100 -7.45 1.09 13.43
N ILE A 101 -6.35 0.69 14.05
CA ILE A 101 -6.29 0.27 15.46
C ILE A 101 -5.30 1.18 16.18
N THR A 102 -5.67 1.62 17.36
CA THR A 102 -4.80 2.42 18.23
C THR A 102 -4.74 1.76 19.60
N LEU A 103 -3.54 1.45 20.06
CA LEU A 103 -3.21 1.02 21.40
C LEU A 103 -2.68 2.23 22.15
N LEU A 104 -3.40 2.69 23.17
CA LEU A 104 -3.02 3.85 23.97
C LEU A 104 -2.26 3.41 25.22
N GLY A 105 -1.23 4.16 25.57
CA GLY A 105 -0.45 3.95 26.78
C GLY A 105 0.24 2.60 26.83
N VAL A 106 0.83 2.19 25.70
CA VAL A 106 1.70 1.01 25.63
C VAL A 106 2.99 1.32 26.38
N GLN A 107 3.41 0.44 27.30
CA GLN A 107 4.68 0.62 28.03
C GLN A 107 5.85 0.60 27.04
N ASP A 108 6.65 1.65 27.03
CA ASP A 108 7.85 1.71 26.19
C ASP A 108 8.96 0.84 26.78
N LYS A 109 9.17 -0.33 26.18
CA LYS A 109 10.22 -1.29 26.55
C LYS A 109 10.74 -2.00 25.30
N PRO A 110 12.01 -2.41 25.28
CA PRO A 110 12.54 -3.22 24.19
C PRO A 110 11.66 -4.47 23.94
N GLY A 111 11.36 -4.76 22.67
CA GLY A 111 10.61 -5.94 22.28
C GLY A 111 9.07 -5.78 22.28
N VAL A 112 8.51 -4.66 22.77
CA VAL A 112 7.05 -4.47 22.84
C VAL A 112 6.38 -4.54 21.46
N ALA A 113 7.03 -4.05 20.42
CA ALA A 113 6.51 -4.16 19.05
C ALA A 113 6.40 -5.63 18.60
N ALA A 114 7.41 -6.45 18.93
CA ALA A 114 7.35 -7.89 18.64
C ALA A 114 6.20 -8.56 19.42
N ASP A 115 6.05 -8.26 20.70
CA ASP A 115 4.95 -8.78 21.54
C ASP A 115 3.56 -8.44 20.95
N ILE A 116 3.43 -7.30 20.26
CA ILE A 116 2.18 -6.87 19.61
C ILE A 116 1.99 -7.54 18.26
N PHE A 117 3.02 -7.52 17.39
CA PHE A 117 2.87 -7.89 15.99
C PHE A 117 3.09 -9.39 15.72
N GLU A 118 3.91 -10.09 16.49
CA GLU A 118 4.14 -11.53 16.32
C GLU A 118 2.85 -12.36 16.41
N PRO A 119 1.96 -12.12 17.40
CA PRO A 119 0.67 -12.81 17.45
C PRO A 119 -0.25 -12.51 16.25
N LEU A 120 -0.15 -11.30 15.67
CA LEU A 120 -0.91 -10.93 14.48
C LEU A 120 -0.38 -11.69 13.26
N GLY A 121 0.95 -11.74 13.09
CA GLY A 121 1.60 -12.50 12.02
C GLY A 121 1.28 -14.00 12.09
N LYS A 122 1.33 -14.61 13.29
CA LYS A 122 0.94 -16.02 13.52
C LYS A 122 -0.52 -16.29 13.14
N ASN A 123 -1.36 -15.29 13.15
CA ASN A 123 -2.74 -15.36 12.71
C ASN A 123 -2.95 -14.88 11.26
N SER A 124 -1.89 -14.73 10.46
CA SER A 124 -1.94 -14.26 9.07
C SER A 124 -2.67 -12.91 8.93
N ILE A 125 -2.48 -12.01 9.89
CA ILE A 125 -2.99 -10.64 9.86
C ILE A 125 -1.86 -9.75 9.38
N ASN A 126 -2.00 -9.17 8.19
CA ASN A 126 -1.05 -8.19 7.67
C ASN A 126 -1.30 -6.83 8.30
N VAL A 127 -0.23 -6.25 8.83
CA VAL A 127 -0.19 -4.88 9.32
C VAL A 127 0.48 -4.03 8.25
N ASP A 128 -0.09 -2.88 7.92
CA ASP A 128 0.44 -2.02 6.88
C ASP A 128 1.16 -0.80 7.50
N MET A 129 0.47 0.29 7.71
CA MET A 129 1.07 1.51 8.26
C MET A 129 1.17 1.40 9.79
N VAL A 130 2.35 1.68 10.35
CA VAL A 130 2.58 1.72 11.80
C VAL A 130 3.08 3.12 12.18
N ILE A 131 2.39 3.76 13.12
CA ILE A 131 2.76 5.06 13.69
C ILE A 131 2.91 4.90 15.18
N GLN A 132 4.04 5.32 15.70
CA GLN A 132 4.33 5.33 17.12
C GLN A 132 4.53 6.78 17.58
N ASN A 133 3.75 7.21 18.56
CA ASN A 133 3.86 8.52 19.18
C ASN A 133 4.25 8.36 20.64
N ILE A 134 5.29 9.07 21.05
CA ILE A 134 5.70 9.10 22.47
C ILE A 134 4.65 9.91 23.23
N SER A 135 4.12 9.35 24.31
CA SER A 135 3.19 10.05 25.19
C SER A 135 3.90 11.21 25.92
N PRO A 136 3.19 12.28 26.30
CA PRO A 136 3.77 13.43 26.97
C PRO A 136 4.51 13.11 28.27
N ASP A 137 4.20 11.99 28.92
CA ASP A 137 4.86 11.49 30.13
C ASP A 137 6.24 10.85 29.88
N GLY A 138 6.62 10.63 28.60
CA GLY A 138 7.87 9.99 28.22
C GLY A 138 8.02 8.53 28.64
N LYS A 139 6.99 7.93 29.26
CA LYS A 139 7.03 6.55 29.82
C LYS A 139 6.15 5.58 29.08
N SER A 140 5.29 6.06 28.24
CA SER A 140 4.38 5.27 27.43
C SER A 140 4.35 5.78 25.99
N THR A 141 3.89 4.94 25.11
CA THR A 141 3.76 5.25 23.69
C THR A 141 2.38 4.88 23.20
N ASP A 142 1.85 5.65 22.26
CA ASP A 142 0.64 5.31 21.56
C ASP A 142 1.02 4.68 20.23
N LEU A 143 0.54 3.47 19.98
CA LEU A 143 0.82 2.73 18.76
C LEU A 143 -0.44 2.65 17.91
N THR A 144 -0.40 3.25 16.73
CA THR A 144 -1.46 3.19 15.74
C THR A 144 -0.99 2.41 14.53
N PHE A 145 -1.83 1.51 14.02
CA PHE A 145 -1.54 0.78 12.80
C PHE A 145 -2.81 0.49 12.00
N THR A 146 -2.63 0.17 10.71
CA THR A 146 -3.72 -0.20 9.81
C THR A 146 -3.65 -1.67 9.43
N ILE A 147 -4.81 -2.22 9.16
CA ILE A 147 -5.05 -3.59 8.73
C ILE A 147 -6.16 -3.60 7.70
N LYS A 148 -6.34 -4.68 6.97
CA LYS A 148 -7.55 -4.87 6.17
C LYS A 148 -8.79 -4.85 7.06
N ARG A 149 -9.86 -4.22 6.57
CA ARG A 149 -11.13 -4.10 7.29
C ARG A 149 -11.73 -5.46 7.67
N SER A 150 -11.57 -6.47 6.80
CA SER A 150 -11.99 -7.85 7.06
C SER A 150 -11.35 -8.46 8.30
N ASP A 151 -10.12 -8.06 8.62
CA ASP A 151 -9.34 -8.64 9.72
C ASP A 151 -9.60 -7.95 11.08
N LEU A 152 -10.41 -6.88 11.11
CA LEU A 152 -10.59 -6.06 12.32
C LEU A 152 -11.04 -6.87 13.54
N THR A 153 -12.06 -7.69 13.36
CA THR A 153 -12.61 -8.50 14.48
C THR A 153 -11.58 -9.51 14.99
N LYS A 154 -10.87 -10.17 14.08
CA LYS A 154 -9.81 -11.14 14.39
C LYS A 154 -8.66 -10.45 15.12
N THR A 155 -8.24 -9.28 14.66
CA THR A 155 -7.17 -8.49 15.25
C THR A 155 -7.50 -8.08 16.69
N ILE A 156 -8.69 -7.51 16.92
CA ILE A 156 -9.13 -7.10 18.26
C ILE A 156 -9.13 -8.31 19.21
N LYS A 157 -9.63 -9.46 18.76
CA LYS A 157 -9.64 -10.69 19.56
C LYS A 157 -8.21 -11.14 19.90
N THR A 158 -7.31 -11.17 18.93
CA THR A 158 -5.90 -11.55 19.13
C THR A 158 -5.20 -10.63 20.12
N LEU A 159 -5.35 -9.32 19.99
CA LEU A 159 -4.75 -8.34 20.91
C LEU A 159 -5.29 -8.47 22.34
N ARG A 160 -6.59 -8.69 22.49
CA ARG A 160 -7.19 -8.89 23.83
C ARG A 160 -6.71 -10.16 24.53
N LEU A 161 -6.55 -11.25 23.78
CA LEU A 161 -6.00 -12.51 24.32
C LEU A 161 -4.55 -12.34 24.79
N ASN A 162 -3.77 -11.51 24.10
CA ASN A 162 -2.37 -11.23 24.42
C ASN A 162 -2.18 -10.07 25.41
N LYS A 163 -3.24 -9.52 25.99
CA LYS A 163 -3.17 -8.37 26.94
C LYS A 163 -2.27 -8.63 28.16
N LYS A 164 -2.03 -9.90 28.50
CA LYS A 164 -1.11 -10.27 29.58
C LYS A 164 0.35 -9.96 29.26
N ASN A 165 0.74 -10.09 28.00
CA ASN A 165 2.11 -9.87 27.52
C ASN A 165 2.34 -8.41 27.13
N VAL A 166 1.31 -7.76 26.59
CA VAL A 166 1.35 -6.36 26.16
C VAL A 166 0.47 -5.51 27.05
N LYS A 167 1.11 -4.69 27.89
CA LYS A 167 0.39 -3.75 28.75
C LYS A 167 0.05 -2.48 27.98
N PHE A 168 -1.23 -2.24 27.72
CA PHE A 168 -1.76 -1.00 27.18
C PHE A 168 -2.99 -0.54 28.00
N LYS A 169 -3.23 0.77 28.06
CA LYS A 169 -4.34 1.35 28.82
C LYS A 169 -5.67 1.08 28.14
N SER A 170 -5.75 1.35 26.84
CA SER A 170 -6.97 1.13 26.07
C SER A 170 -6.68 0.76 24.62
N LEU A 171 -7.65 0.12 23.96
CA LEU A 171 -7.65 -0.21 22.54
C LEU A 171 -8.86 0.48 21.91
N SER A 172 -8.62 1.28 20.89
CA SER A 172 -9.65 1.84 20.04
C SER A 172 -9.50 1.36 18.59
N SER A 173 -10.58 1.37 17.84
CA SER A 173 -10.55 0.99 16.43
C SER A 173 -11.53 1.82 15.62
N ASP A 174 -11.18 2.10 14.38
CA ASP A 174 -12.03 2.80 13.42
C ASP A 174 -12.00 2.06 12.07
N LYS A 175 -13.19 1.68 11.58
CA LYS A 175 -13.37 1.03 10.27
C LYS A 175 -13.79 1.98 9.16
N LYS A 176 -13.98 3.27 9.48
CA LYS A 176 -14.39 4.32 8.53
C LYS A 176 -13.19 5.17 8.12
N VAL A 177 -12.08 4.53 7.81
CA VAL A 177 -10.86 5.18 7.34
C VAL A 177 -10.53 4.75 5.92
N SER A 178 -9.79 5.60 5.23
CA SER A 178 -9.18 5.29 3.94
C SER A 178 -7.73 5.73 3.98
N LYS A 179 -6.87 4.98 3.28
CA LYS A 179 -5.47 5.35 3.10
C LYS A 179 -5.34 6.08 1.77
N VAL A 180 -4.65 7.21 1.77
CA VAL A 180 -4.23 7.94 0.57
C VAL A 180 -2.72 7.98 0.57
N SER A 181 -2.11 7.63 -0.54
CA SER A 181 -0.66 7.56 -0.70
C SER A 181 -0.23 8.39 -1.91
N ILE A 182 0.91 9.06 -1.78
CA ILE A 182 1.56 9.85 -2.84
C ILE A 182 2.78 9.05 -3.29
N VAL A 183 2.92 8.88 -4.59
CA VAL A 183 4.04 8.19 -5.26
C VAL A 183 4.76 9.17 -6.16
#